data_2d62dead02e470375c6a5cab8189168c
#
_entry.id   2d62dead02e470375c6a5cab8189168c
#
_cell.length_a   1.000
_cell.length_b   1.000
_cell.length_c   1.000
_cell.angle_alpha   90.00
_cell.angle_beta   90.00
_cell.angle_gamma   90.00
#
_symmetry.space_group_name_H-M   'P 1'
#
loop_
_entity.id
_entity.type
_entity.pdbx_description
1 polymer ?
#
loop_
_entity_poly.entity_id
_entity_poly.type
_entity_poly.pdbx_seq_one_letter_code
_entity_poly.pdbx_strand_id
1 'polypeptide(L)'
;SEAIEAAIKLARQYFVEIGQDQRRHLIARQQSYHGNTIGALSAGGNVWRRQQFAPLLIDVTHISPCYEYRLRTADESAEAYGLRVAQELEDEILRLGPDTVMAFMAEPVVGATLGAVPAVAGYFCRIREICDKYGVLLILDEVMCGMEIGRAHV
;
A
#
# COMPACT_ATOMS: atom_id res chain seq x y z
N SER A 1 -0.49 13.26 -6.66
CA SER A 1 -1.16 12.55 -7.78
C SER A 1 -0.18 12.13 -8.86
N GLU A 2 0.54 13.07 -9.51
CA GLU A 2 1.40 12.77 -10.67
C GLU A 2 2.52 11.78 -10.34
N ALA A 3 3.17 11.92 -9.19
CA ALA A 3 4.19 10.97 -8.74
C ALA A 3 3.64 9.56 -8.56
N ILE A 4 2.41 9.43 -8.06
CA ILE A 4 1.73 8.13 -7.91
C ILE A 4 1.39 7.54 -9.28
N GLU A 5 0.87 8.32 -10.22
CA GLU A 5 0.65 7.86 -11.60
C GLU A 5 1.96 7.38 -12.24
N ALA A 6 3.04 8.13 -12.06
CA ALA A 6 4.37 7.76 -12.55
C ALA A 6 4.86 6.46 -11.89
N ALA A 7 4.70 6.29 -10.57
CA ALA A 7 5.11 5.10 -9.84
C ALA A 7 4.35 3.85 -10.31
N ILE A 8 3.02 3.93 -10.49
CA ILE A 8 2.21 2.83 -11.01
C ILE A 8 2.66 2.42 -12.43
N LYS A 9 2.88 3.40 -13.30
CA LYS A 9 3.35 3.16 -14.67
C LYS A 9 4.75 2.58 -14.71
N LEU A 10 5.66 3.10 -13.87
CA LEU A 10 7.04 2.61 -13.76
C LEU A 10 7.07 1.17 -13.25
N ALA A 11 6.28 0.85 -12.23
CA ALA A 11 6.17 -0.53 -11.73
C ALA A 11 5.69 -1.49 -12.83
N ARG A 12 4.69 -1.08 -13.61
CA ARG A 12 4.21 -1.87 -14.74
C ARG A 12 5.27 -2.03 -15.82
N GLN A 13 5.92 -0.95 -16.23
CA GLN A 13 6.98 -0.96 -17.24
C GLN A 13 8.13 -1.87 -16.82
N TYR A 14 8.58 -1.78 -15.57
CA TYR A 14 9.64 -2.64 -15.04
C TYR A 14 9.34 -4.12 -15.28
N PHE A 15 8.14 -4.59 -14.93
CA PHE A 15 7.80 -5.99 -15.11
C PHE A 15 7.65 -6.41 -16.58
N VAL A 16 7.18 -5.53 -17.44
CA VAL A 16 7.16 -5.79 -18.88
C VAL A 16 8.59 -5.97 -19.43
N GLU A 17 9.50 -5.07 -19.07
CA GLU A 17 10.90 -5.09 -19.54
C GLU A 17 11.68 -6.33 -19.09
N ILE A 18 11.35 -6.89 -17.92
CA ILE A 18 11.99 -8.13 -17.45
C ILE A 18 11.20 -9.40 -17.84
N GLY A 19 10.23 -9.29 -18.75
CA GLY A 19 9.47 -10.44 -19.26
C GLY A 19 8.44 -11.05 -18.29
N GLN A 20 7.97 -10.28 -17.30
CA GLN A 20 6.95 -10.68 -16.33
C GLN A 20 5.66 -9.87 -16.53
N ASP A 21 5.18 -9.80 -17.75
CA ASP A 21 4.02 -8.98 -18.16
C ASP A 21 2.69 -9.41 -17.56
N GLN A 22 2.60 -10.60 -16.97
CA GLN A 22 1.45 -11.05 -16.17
C GLN A 22 1.30 -10.27 -14.86
N ARG A 23 2.35 -9.62 -14.32
CA ARG A 23 2.29 -8.80 -13.10
C ARG A 23 1.59 -7.48 -13.37
N ARG A 24 0.36 -7.35 -12.86
CA ARG A 24 -0.51 -6.19 -13.12
C ARG A 24 -1.33 -5.74 -11.91
N HIS A 25 -1.48 -6.59 -10.89
CA HIS A 25 -2.28 -6.25 -9.72
C HIS A 25 -1.52 -5.32 -8.79
N LEU A 26 -2.21 -4.28 -8.37
CA LEU A 26 -1.77 -3.35 -7.33
C LEU A 26 -2.55 -3.64 -6.05
N ILE A 27 -1.85 -3.74 -4.93
CA ILE A 27 -2.44 -3.82 -3.59
C ILE A 27 -2.15 -2.52 -2.87
N ALA A 28 -3.13 -1.95 -2.17
CA ALA A 28 -3.00 -0.75 -1.37
C ALA A 28 -3.74 -0.93 -0.03
N ARG A 29 -3.76 0.10 0.82
CA ARG A 29 -4.46 0.04 2.09
C ARG A 29 -5.79 0.78 2.05
N GLN A 30 -6.77 0.27 2.77
CA GLN A 30 -7.95 1.04 3.13
C GLN A 30 -7.54 2.31 3.90
N GLN A 31 -8.39 3.33 3.88
CA GLN A 31 -8.14 4.61 4.56
C GLN A 31 -6.81 5.28 4.16
N SER A 32 -6.34 5.08 2.93
CA SER A 32 -5.19 5.78 2.37
C SER A 32 -5.60 6.89 1.42
N TYR A 33 -4.68 7.81 1.15
CA TYR A 33 -4.85 8.87 0.15
C TYR A 33 -3.57 9.04 -0.68
N HIS A 34 -3.68 8.87 -1.98
CA HIS A 34 -2.54 8.93 -2.89
C HIS A 34 -2.69 10.01 -3.97
N GLY A 35 -3.79 10.73 -3.98
CA GLY A 35 -4.02 11.84 -4.92
C GLY A 35 -5.40 11.81 -5.57
N ASN A 36 -5.58 12.67 -6.56
CA ASN A 36 -6.88 13.03 -7.16
C ASN A 36 -7.04 12.55 -8.62
N THR A 37 -5.99 12.07 -9.26
CA THR A 37 -6.10 11.46 -10.59
C THR A 37 -6.77 10.08 -10.51
N ILE A 38 -7.26 9.57 -11.63
CA ILE A 38 -8.01 8.30 -11.64
C ILE A 38 -7.18 7.14 -11.06
N GLY A 39 -5.91 6.99 -11.44
CA GLY A 39 -5.04 5.94 -10.90
C GLY A 39 -4.73 6.16 -9.42
N ALA A 40 -4.38 7.38 -9.02
CA ALA A 40 -4.13 7.71 -7.62
C ALA A 40 -5.39 7.54 -6.74
N LEU A 41 -6.57 7.93 -7.24
CA LEU A 41 -7.84 7.72 -6.56
C LEU A 41 -8.19 6.23 -6.46
N SER A 42 -7.84 5.45 -7.47
CA SER A 42 -8.02 3.99 -7.45
C SER A 42 -7.15 3.32 -6.39
N ALA A 43 -5.89 3.75 -6.26
CA ALA A 43 -4.98 3.27 -5.21
C ALA A 43 -5.41 3.74 -3.81
N GLY A 44 -5.98 4.95 -3.70
CA GLY A 44 -6.52 5.46 -2.44
C GLY A 44 -7.64 4.59 -1.89
N GLY A 45 -7.65 4.33 -0.58
CA GLY A 45 -8.61 3.43 0.07
C GLY A 45 -9.74 4.13 0.83
N ASN A 46 -9.89 5.45 0.71
CA ASN A 46 -10.96 6.19 1.38
C ASN A 46 -12.27 6.09 0.59
N VAL A 47 -13.25 5.38 1.14
CA VAL A 47 -14.53 5.07 0.48
C VAL A 47 -15.28 6.34 0.05
N TRP A 48 -15.33 7.36 0.91
CA TRP A 48 -16.04 8.61 0.63
C TRP A 48 -15.52 9.34 -0.61
N ARG A 49 -14.19 9.31 -0.80
CA ARG A 49 -13.55 9.96 -1.96
C ARG A 49 -13.77 9.18 -3.25
N ARG A 50 -13.99 7.87 -3.17
CA ARG A 50 -14.09 6.95 -4.31
C ARG A 50 -15.51 6.77 -4.82
N GLN A 51 -16.51 6.87 -3.93
CA GLN A 51 -17.87 6.41 -4.16
C GLN A 51 -18.49 6.92 -5.46
N GLN A 52 -18.43 8.21 -5.71
CA GLN A 52 -19.04 8.80 -6.93
C GLN A 52 -18.25 8.49 -8.21
N PHE A 53 -16.97 8.13 -8.09
CA PHE A 53 -16.08 7.83 -9.22
C PHE A 53 -15.90 6.32 -9.44
N ALA A 54 -16.54 5.48 -8.65
CA ALA A 54 -16.38 4.03 -8.69
C ALA A 54 -16.43 3.43 -10.11
N PRO A 55 -17.33 3.86 -11.02
CA PRO A 55 -17.38 3.34 -12.39
C PRO A 55 -16.16 3.67 -13.27
N LEU A 56 -15.31 4.61 -12.85
CA LEU A 56 -14.12 5.06 -13.59
C LEU A 56 -12.82 4.52 -13.03
N LEU A 57 -12.85 3.87 -11.86
CA LEU A 57 -11.64 3.43 -11.16
C LEU A 57 -11.09 2.15 -11.77
N ILE A 58 -9.76 2.05 -11.79
CA ILE A 58 -9.09 0.79 -12.11
C ILE A 58 -9.16 -0.16 -10.91
N ASP A 59 -9.04 -1.45 -11.18
CA ASP A 59 -9.09 -2.48 -10.15
C ASP A 59 -7.82 -2.43 -9.28
N VAL A 60 -8.01 -2.15 -7.99
CA VAL A 60 -6.96 -2.14 -6.96
C VAL A 60 -7.50 -2.84 -5.72
N THR A 61 -6.78 -3.83 -5.24
CA THR A 61 -7.12 -4.53 -4.01
C THR A 61 -6.72 -3.72 -2.79
N HIS A 62 -7.58 -3.66 -1.77
CA HIS A 62 -7.32 -2.92 -0.54
C HIS A 62 -7.35 -3.84 0.68
N ILE A 63 -6.22 -3.87 1.41
CA ILE A 63 -6.09 -4.55 2.71
C ILE A 63 -6.29 -3.57 3.86
N SER A 64 -6.37 -4.06 5.09
CA SER A 64 -6.57 -3.23 6.29
C SER A 64 -5.47 -2.18 6.47
N PRO A 65 -5.81 -0.99 7.00
CA PRO A 65 -4.79 -0.01 7.37
C PRO A 65 -4.08 -0.45 8.66
N CYS A 66 -2.81 -0.07 8.83
CA CYS A 66 -2.13 -0.19 10.11
C CYS A 66 -2.58 0.97 11.03
N TYR A 67 -3.73 0.79 11.70
CA TYR A 67 -4.37 1.80 12.55
C TYR A 67 -4.65 1.22 13.95
N GLU A 68 -3.61 1.15 14.76
CA GLU A 68 -3.63 0.54 16.10
C GLU A 68 -4.77 1.04 16.97
N TYR A 69 -4.95 2.36 17.06
CA TYR A 69 -5.96 2.99 17.93
C TYR A 69 -7.39 2.46 17.74
N ARG A 70 -7.74 2.05 16.52
CA ARG A 70 -9.11 1.59 16.19
C ARG A 70 -9.22 0.09 15.98
N LEU A 71 -8.13 -0.56 15.56
CA LEU A 71 -8.22 -1.92 15.02
C LEU A 71 -7.45 -2.96 15.82
N ARG A 72 -6.64 -2.55 16.80
CA ARG A 72 -5.99 -3.46 17.75
C ARG A 72 -7.00 -3.96 18.78
N THR A 73 -6.98 -5.26 19.06
CA THR A 73 -7.80 -5.85 20.11
C THR A 73 -7.17 -5.63 21.50
N ALA A 74 -7.98 -5.70 22.57
CA ALA A 74 -7.52 -5.38 23.92
C ALA A 74 -6.47 -6.36 24.46
N ASP A 75 -6.47 -7.58 23.96
CA ASP A 75 -5.57 -8.69 24.34
C ASP A 75 -4.33 -8.80 23.42
N GLU A 76 -4.20 -7.92 22.43
CA GLU A 76 -3.13 -7.94 21.43
C GLU A 76 -2.08 -6.86 21.75
N SER A 77 -0.79 -7.19 21.66
CA SER A 77 0.26 -6.17 21.69
C SER A 77 0.29 -5.36 20.39
N ALA A 78 0.89 -4.17 20.42
CA ALA A 78 1.07 -3.36 19.20
C ALA A 78 1.87 -4.11 18.13
N GLU A 79 2.90 -4.83 18.51
CA GLU A 79 3.72 -5.65 17.62
C GLU A 79 2.91 -6.80 16.99
N ALA A 80 2.18 -7.57 17.81
CA ALA A 80 1.32 -8.65 17.32
C ALA A 80 0.27 -8.14 16.36
N TYR A 81 -0.34 -7.00 16.64
CA TYR A 81 -1.24 -6.29 15.74
C TYR A 81 -0.57 -5.95 14.41
N GLY A 82 0.62 -5.36 14.46
CA GLY A 82 1.39 -4.99 13.26
C GLY A 82 1.69 -6.20 12.38
N LEU A 83 2.14 -7.30 12.97
CA LEU A 83 2.41 -8.55 12.25
C LEU A 83 1.14 -9.15 11.63
N ARG A 84 0.02 -9.13 12.36
CA ARG A 84 -1.26 -9.64 11.88
C ARG A 84 -1.77 -8.86 10.66
N VAL A 85 -1.77 -7.52 10.72
CA VAL A 85 -2.22 -6.72 9.57
C VAL A 85 -1.22 -6.77 8.41
N ALA A 86 0.07 -6.92 8.66
CA ALA A 86 1.04 -7.15 7.59
C ALA A 86 0.83 -8.50 6.89
N GLN A 87 0.38 -9.53 7.64
CA GLN A 87 0.08 -10.84 7.06
C GLN A 87 -1.03 -10.79 6.01
N GLU A 88 -1.98 -9.85 6.11
CA GLU A 88 -3.02 -9.67 5.08
C GLU A 88 -2.43 -9.41 3.69
N LEU A 89 -1.25 -8.78 3.60
CA LEU A 89 -0.56 -8.60 2.31
C LEU A 89 -0.16 -9.94 1.71
N GLU A 90 0.43 -10.83 2.50
CA GLU A 90 0.83 -12.15 2.03
C GLU A 90 -0.37 -13.00 1.59
N ASP A 91 -1.42 -13.00 2.41
CA ASP A 91 -2.66 -13.71 2.12
C ASP A 91 -3.30 -13.23 0.80
N GLU A 92 -3.28 -11.93 0.57
CA GLU A 92 -3.83 -11.33 -0.65
C GLU A 92 -2.96 -11.60 -1.89
N ILE A 93 -1.63 -11.57 -1.75
CA ILE A 93 -0.70 -11.98 -2.81
C ILE A 93 -0.97 -13.44 -3.22
N LEU A 94 -1.14 -14.33 -2.25
CA LEU A 94 -1.43 -15.74 -2.51
C LEU A 94 -2.81 -15.92 -3.17
N ARG A 95 -3.82 -15.17 -2.76
CA ARG A 95 -5.17 -15.19 -3.35
C ARG A 95 -5.18 -14.72 -4.80
N LEU A 96 -4.46 -13.65 -5.12
CA LEU A 96 -4.37 -13.09 -6.48
C LEU A 96 -3.49 -13.92 -7.41
N GLY A 97 -2.57 -14.67 -6.86
CA GLY A 97 -1.50 -15.37 -7.56
C GLY A 97 -0.18 -14.60 -7.47
N PRO A 98 0.85 -15.18 -6.82
CA PRO A 98 2.12 -14.48 -6.53
C PRO A 98 2.77 -13.83 -7.75
N ASP A 99 2.67 -14.47 -8.91
CA ASP A 99 3.29 -13.99 -10.16
C ASP A 99 2.46 -12.91 -10.88
N THR A 100 1.32 -12.52 -10.33
CA THR A 100 0.43 -11.52 -10.95
C THR A 100 0.45 -10.17 -10.24
N VAL A 101 0.97 -10.11 -9.02
CA VAL A 101 1.04 -8.88 -8.23
C VAL A 101 2.32 -8.11 -8.57
N MET A 102 2.16 -6.84 -8.96
CA MET A 102 3.29 -5.98 -9.31
C MET A 102 3.80 -5.16 -8.11
N ALA A 103 2.90 -4.61 -7.30
CA ALA A 103 3.31 -3.70 -6.24
C ALA A 103 2.35 -3.67 -5.06
N PHE A 104 2.88 -3.35 -3.89
CA PHE A 104 2.14 -2.88 -2.73
C PHE A 104 2.43 -1.41 -2.51
N MET A 105 1.39 -0.59 -2.29
CA MET A 105 1.49 0.85 -2.09
C MET A 105 0.96 1.26 -0.71
N ALA A 106 1.73 2.08 0.01
CA ALA A 106 1.35 2.57 1.33
C ALA A 106 2.00 3.92 1.67
N GLU A 107 1.34 4.70 2.52
CA GLU A 107 1.94 5.85 3.19
C GLU A 107 2.68 5.35 4.45
N PRO A 108 3.96 5.69 4.70
CA PRO A 108 4.62 5.38 5.98
C PRO A 108 3.91 6.02 7.17
N VAL A 109 3.45 7.25 6.99
CA VAL A 109 2.57 7.97 7.92
C VAL A 109 1.31 8.36 7.17
N VAL A 110 0.19 7.78 7.56
CA VAL A 110 -1.11 8.09 6.90
C VAL A 110 -1.55 9.48 7.28
N GLY A 111 -1.59 10.38 6.30
CA GLY A 111 -1.87 11.81 6.52
C GLY A 111 -3.35 12.15 6.43
N ALA A 112 -3.81 12.41 5.21
CA ALA A 112 -5.08 13.08 4.89
C ALA A 112 -6.36 12.36 5.38
N THR A 113 -6.31 11.07 5.64
CA THR A 113 -7.49 10.24 5.97
C THR A 113 -7.54 9.81 7.43
N LEU A 114 -6.41 9.76 8.12
CA LEU A 114 -6.33 9.30 9.52
C LEU A 114 -5.71 10.34 10.49
N GLY A 115 -5.11 11.44 9.96
CA GLY A 115 -4.57 12.50 10.80
C GLY A 115 -3.17 12.19 11.37
N ALA A 116 -2.21 11.88 10.51
CA ALA A 116 -0.82 11.61 10.83
C ALA A 116 -0.61 10.35 11.72
N VAL A 117 -1.07 9.22 11.22
CA VAL A 117 -0.94 7.92 11.90
C VAL A 117 0.27 7.14 11.34
N PRO A 118 1.34 6.98 12.12
CA PRO A 118 2.45 6.10 11.77
C PRO A 118 2.05 4.63 11.93
N ALA A 119 2.72 3.76 11.18
CA ALA A 119 2.59 2.32 11.42
C ALA A 119 3.27 1.93 12.76
N VAL A 120 2.76 0.87 13.40
CA VAL A 120 3.40 0.32 14.58
C VAL A 120 4.75 -0.33 14.24
N ALA A 121 5.63 -0.44 15.24
CA ALA A 121 6.93 -1.09 15.07
C ALA A 121 6.79 -2.51 14.47
N GLY A 122 7.71 -2.87 13.57
CA GLY A 122 7.72 -4.18 12.91
C GLY A 122 6.82 -4.31 11.68
N TYR A 123 5.79 -3.47 11.52
CA TYR A 123 4.86 -3.58 10.39
C TYR A 123 5.58 -3.49 9.04
N PHE A 124 6.33 -2.42 8.78
CA PHE A 124 7.02 -2.26 7.49
C PHE A 124 8.19 -3.21 7.30
N CYS A 125 8.84 -3.67 8.38
CA CYS A 125 9.83 -4.75 8.28
C CYS A 125 9.19 -6.02 7.72
N ARG A 126 8.03 -6.42 8.27
CA ARG A 126 7.30 -7.58 7.76
C ARG A 126 6.78 -7.37 6.34
N ILE A 127 6.27 -6.19 6.01
CA ILE A 127 5.87 -5.83 4.63
C ILE A 127 7.04 -6.00 3.66
N ARG A 128 8.24 -5.53 4.03
CA ARG A 128 9.43 -5.65 3.19
C ARG A 128 9.81 -7.11 2.95
N GLU A 129 9.81 -7.93 4.01
CA GLU A 129 10.07 -9.37 3.90
C GLU A 129 9.09 -10.07 2.95
N ILE A 130 7.80 -9.76 3.05
CA ILE A 130 6.76 -10.31 2.16
C ILE A 130 7.01 -9.87 0.72
N CYS A 131 7.26 -8.58 0.50
CA CYS A 131 7.53 -8.06 -0.83
C CYS A 131 8.76 -8.72 -1.46
N ASP A 132 9.85 -8.89 -0.72
CA ASP A 132 11.06 -9.56 -1.18
C ASP A 132 10.81 -11.03 -1.51
N LYS A 133 10.07 -11.73 -0.65
CA LYS A 133 9.74 -13.15 -0.83
C LYS A 133 9.01 -13.42 -2.16
N TYR A 134 8.11 -12.52 -2.55
CA TYR A 134 7.28 -12.69 -3.75
C TYR A 134 7.71 -11.83 -4.95
N GLY A 135 8.79 -11.07 -4.83
CA GLY A 135 9.25 -10.17 -5.89
C GLY A 135 8.26 -9.04 -6.21
N VAL A 136 7.51 -8.59 -5.19
CA VAL A 136 6.54 -7.49 -5.29
C VAL A 136 7.25 -6.17 -5.00
N LEU A 137 7.03 -5.14 -5.82
CA LEU A 137 7.59 -3.81 -5.57
C LEU A 137 6.89 -3.13 -4.39
N LEU A 138 7.66 -2.49 -3.52
CA LEU A 138 7.15 -1.66 -2.44
C LEU A 138 7.19 -0.19 -2.86
N ILE A 139 6.03 0.45 -2.95
CA ILE A 139 5.89 1.87 -3.27
C ILE A 139 5.49 2.61 -1.99
N LEU A 140 6.37 3.46 -1.49
CA LEU A 140 6.10 4.28 -0.32
C LEU A 140 5.75 5.71 -0.74
N ASP A 141 4.54 6.13 -0.39
CA ASP A 141 4.07 7.51 -0.57
C ASP A 141 4.51 8.36 0.63
N GLU A 142 5.59 9.07 0.45
CA GLU A 142 6.22 9.89 1.49
C GLU A 142 5.85 11.38 1.40
N VAL A 143 4.73 11.72 0.76
CA VAL A 143 4.27 13.13 0.65
C VAL A 143 4.20 13.81 2.02
N MET A 144 3.82 13.08 3.07
CA MET A 144 3.72 13.63 4.42
C MET A 144 5.01 13.53 5.25
N CYS A 145 5.90 12.60 4.97
CA CYS A 145 7.05 12.29 5.82
C CYS A 145 8.41 12.35 5.11
N GLY A 146 8.46 12.46 3.79
CA GLY A 146 9.71 12.42 3.01
C GLY A 146 10.64 13.60 3.19
N MET A 147 10.18 14.68 3.83
CA MET A 147 11.01 15.85 4.17
C MET A 147 11.76 15.69 5.49
N GLU A 148 11.55 14.61 6.22
CA GLU A 148 12.24 14.32 7.48
C GLU A 148 13.66 13.78 7.20
N ILE A 149 14.68 14.41 7.83
CA ILE A 149 16.07 13.98 7.68
C ILE A 149 16.25 12.52 8.16
N GLY A 150 16.81 11.68 7.29
CA GLY A 150 17.10 10.26 7.58
C GLY A 150 15.94 9.30 7.34
N ARG A 151 14.78 9.77 6.89
CA ARG A 151 13.66 8.89 6.54
C ARG A 151 13.58 8.53 5.06
N ALA A 152 14.06 9.40 4.20
CA ALA A 152 14.02 9.21 2.75
C ALA A 152 15.05 8.18 2.22
N HIS A 153 15.78 7.51 3.09
CA HIS A 153 16.91 6.64 2.73
C HIS A 153 16.85 5.25 3.39
N VAL A 154 15.68 4.81 3.82
CA VAL A 154 15.50 3.48 4.43
C VAL A 154 15.12 2.46 3.38
#